data_1e5bf4de83458d140ded8753a194707e
#
_entry.id   1e5bf4de83458d140ded8753a194707e
#
_cell.length_a   1.000
_cell.length_b   1.000
_cell.length_c   1.000
_cell.angle_alpha   90.00
_cell.angle_beta   90.00
_cell.angle_gamma   90.00
#
_symmetry.space_group_name_H-M   'P 1'
#
loop_
_entity.id
_entity.type
_entity.pdbx_description
1 polymer ?
#
loop_
_entity_poly.entity_id
_entity_poly.type
_entity_poly.pdbx_seq_one_letter_code
_entity_poly.pdbx_strand_id
1 'polypeptide(L)'
;MSTLRHVKKVLMISALLLLLTLSLGGGVASKSNDQAATYENLRLFTEVLSIIQSQYVDEVPPKDLVYSAIKGTLRGLDAHSSFLDPDMYREMGVETTGQFGGLGIEITLKDDILTVVTPIEGTPAFRAGILPGDRIVKIEGMSTKDMQLSDAVKRMRGKPGSKIVISIIRKGLNEPKDYSITRELIQVQSVKSGELEPGIEYIRLRQFQEKTGQDVDTALEKYNKGKKIQGLVLDLRNNPGGLLTSSVEVSEKFLESGKLVVYTEGRVRNQNMRFQASGKRTWSDFPIIVLVNQGSASASEIVAGALQDWGRAVVLGTQSFGKGSVQTIIPLSDGSGLRLTTAKYFTPKGRSIHGKGITPDIVVEMPKPAAGEQPPPPILDEQARLQDQLKRDPQLQRAVDLLKAMKIMDKTTRPAGPPSTPQVSVR
;
A
#
# COMPACT_ATOMS: atom_id res chain seq x y z
N MET A 1 -18.86 36.89 -69.36
CA MET A 1 -18.55 35.65 -68.59
C MET A 1 -17.76 35.92 -67.29
N SER A 2 -17.20 37.06 -67.05
CA SER A 2 -16.40 37.43 -65.84
C SER A 2 -17.25 37.69 -64.61
N THR A 3 -18.38 38.39 -64.71
CA THR A 3 -19.25 38.77 -63.59
C THR A 3 -19.93 37.59 -62.87
N LEU A 4 -20.29 36.54 -63.59
CA LEU A 4 -20.96 35.36 -63.02
C LEU A 4 -20.01 34.50 -62.14
N ARG A 5 -18.69 34.54 -62.45
CA ARG A 5 -17.67 33.87 -61.61
C ARG A 5 -17.41 34.61 -60.31
N HIS A 6 -17.50 35.94 -60.29
CA HIS A 6 -17.35 36.73 -59.06
C HIS A 6 -18.48 36.54 -58.10
N VAL A 7 -19.73 36.52 -58.60
CA VAL A 7 -20.93 36.31 -57.79
C VAL A 7 -20.92 34.90 -57.14
N LYS A 8 -20.53 33.86 -57.85
CA LYS A 8 -20.42 32.51 -57.31
C LYS A 8 -19.32 32.39 -56.22
N LYS A 9 -18.21 33.10 -56.37
CA LYS A 9 -17.12 33.12 -55.34
C LYS A 9 -17.59 33.86 -54.09
N VAL A 10 -18.30 34.96 -54.19
CA VAL A 10 -18.80 35.73 -53.05
C VAL A 10 -19.86 34.91 -52.31
N LEU A 11 -20.79 34.24 -52.99
CA LEU A 11 -21.81 33.38 -52.39
C LEU A 11 -21.16 32.13 -51.66
N MET A 12 -20.13 31.56 -52.25
CA MET A 12 -19.40 30.44 -51.62
C MET A 12 -18.63 30.87 -50.37
N ILE A 13 -18.02 32.04 -50.37
CA ILE A 13 -17.32 32.61 -49.21
C ILE A 13 -18.31 32.97 -48.10
N SER A 14 -19.47 33.56 -48.46
CA SER A 14 -20.53 33.87 -47.49
C SER A 14 -21.15 32.63 -46.87
N ALA A 15 -21.34 31.53 -47.63
CA ALA A 15 -21.79 30.25 -47.11
C ALA A 15 -20.76 29.56 -46.19
N LEU A 16 -19.46 29.69 -46.53
CA LEU A 16 -18.40 29.15 -45.68
C LEU A 16 -18.24 29.91 -44.35
N LEU A 17 -18.42 31.26 -44.40
CA LEU A 17 -18.44 32.07 -43.17
C LEU A 17 -19.66 31.79 -42.30
N LEU A 18 -20.84 31.54 -42.89
CA LEU A 18 -22.05 31.18 -42.16
C LEU A 18 -21.91 29.79 -41.50
N LEU A 19 -21.31 28.82 -42.17
CA LEU A 19 -21.00 27.50 -41.60
C LEU A 19 -19.95 27.56 -40.47
N LEU A 20 -18.98 28.49 -40.57
CA LEU A 20 -17.97 28.70 -39.54
C LEU A 20 -18.57 29.31 -38.25
N THR A 21 -19.54 30.24 -38.38
CA THR A 21 -20.22 30.85 -37.25
C THR A 21 -21.20 29.90 -36.57
N LEU A 22 -21.84 28.98 -37.30
CA LEU A 22 -22.67 27.93 -36.70
C LEU A 22 -21.89 26.88 -35.93
N SER A 23 -20.66 26.55 -36.38
CA SER A 23 -19.83 25.56 -35.68
C SER A 23 -19.18 26.14 -34.41
N LEU A 24 -18.93 27.43 -34.32
CA LEU A 24 -18.40 28.10 -33.13
C LEU A 24 -19.47 28.38 -32.06
N GLY A 25 -20.75 28.54 -32.45
CA GLY A 25 -21.86 28.82 -31.53
C GLY A 25 -22.33 27.58 -30.73
N GLY A 26 -22.21 26.39 -31.30
CA GLY A 26 -22.72 25.16 -30.66
C GLY A 26 -21.91 24.72 -29.42
N GLY A 27 -20.62 24.99 -29.39
CA GLY A 27 -19.73 24.58 -28.27
C GLY A 27 -19.81 25.48 -27.03
N VAL A 28 -20.20 26.77 -27.23
CA VAL A 28 -20.33 27.74 -26.12
C VAL A 28 -21.68 27.60 -25.43
N ALA A 29 -22.76 27.33 -26.20
CA ALA A 29 -24.12 27.17 -25.67
C ALA A 29 -24.27 25.90 -24.79
N SER A 30 -23.56 24.81 -25.13
CA SER A 30 -23.56 23.56 -24.31
C SER A 30 -22.91 23.75 -22.93
N LYS A 31 -21.76 24.42 -22.86
CA LYS A 31 -21.08 24.70 -21.58
C LYS A 31 -21.86 25.65 -20.66
N SER A 32 -22.58 26.65 -21.23
CA SER A 32 -23.35 27.58 -20.42
C SER A 32 -24.62 26.92 -19.82
N ASN A 33 -25.22 25.97 -20.52
CA ASN A 33 -26.37 25.22 -20.02
C ASN A 33 -26.02 24.27 -18.88
N ASP A 34 -24.86 23.58 -18.95
CA ASP A 34 -24.37 22.71 -17.89
C ASP A 34 -24.02 23.49 -16.60
N GLN A 35 -23.50 24.71 -16.74
CA GLN A 35 -23.21 25.57 -15.60
C GLN A 35 -24.49 26.06 -14.92
N ALA A 36 -25.50 26.49 -15.69
CA ALA A 36 -26.78 26.93 -15.17
C ALA A 36 -27.48 25.80 -14.38
N ALA A 37 -27.52 24.60 -14.94
CA ALA A 37 -28.06 23.42 -14.27
C ALA A 37 -27.30 23.07 -12.97
N THR A 38 -25.99 23.24 -12.94
CA THR A 38 -25.17 23.02 -11.74
C THR A 38 -25.53 24.02 -10.64
N TYR A 39 -25.70 25.30 -10.96
CA TYR A 39 -26.12 26.34 -9.99
C TYR A 39 -27.54 26.11 -9.44
N GLU A 40 -28.48 25.66 -10.27
CA GLU A 40 -29.82 25.31 -9.82
C GLU A 40 -29.82 24.15 -8.82
N ASN A 41 -29.03 23.11 -9.10
CA ASN A 41 -28.87 21.96 -8.22
C ASN A 41 -28.20 22.36 -6.89
N LEU A 42 -27.20 23.25 -6.91
CA LEU A 42 -26.55 23.76 -5.69
C LEU A 42 -27.55 24.61 -4.87
N ARG A 43 -28.42 25.39 -5.50
CA ARG A 43 -29.48 26.15 -4.82
C ARG A 43 -30.42 25.22 -4.08
N LEU A 44 -30.93 24.18 -4.78
CA LEU A 44 -31.78 23.15 -4.18
C LEU A 44 -31.10 22.47 -2.98
N PHE A 45 -29.83 22.11 -3.11
CA PHE A 45 -29.05 21.52 -2.02
C PHE A 45 -28.96 22.45 -0.81
N THR A 46 -28.69 23.73 -1.02
CA THR A 46 -28.60 24.74 0.06
C THR A 46 -29.96 24.96 0.73
N GLU A 47 -31.06 24.97 -0.05
CA GLU A 47 -32.43 25.06 0.48
C GLU A 47 -32.75 23.88 1.41
N VAL A 48 -32.44 22.64 0.98
CA VAL A 48 -32.67 21.46 1.80
C VAL A 48 -31.84 21.52 3.10
N LEU A 49 -30.55 21.93 3.04
CA LEU A 49 -29.75 22.12 4.24
C LEU A 49 -30.36 23.13 5.21
N SER A 50 -30.88 24.26 4.70
CA SER A 50 -31.52 25.30 5.52
C SER A 50 -32.79 24.79 6.19
N ILE A 51 -33.62 24.01 5.47
CA ILE A 51 -34.82 23.38 6.04
C ILE A 51 -34.42 22.40 7.17
N ILE A 52 -33.42 21.54 6.94
CA ILE A 52 -32.97 20.60 7.98
C ILE A 52 -32.51 21.36 9.21
N GLN A 53 -31.68 22.39 9.04
CA GLN A 53 -31.14 23.17 10.17
C GLN A 53 -32.22 23.89 10.97
N SER A 54 -33.31 24.32 10.29
CA SER A 54 -34.39 25.10 10.93
C SER A 54 -35.54 24.25 11.49
N GLN A 55 -35.74 23.02 10.97
CA GLN A 55 -36.98 22.28 11.24
C GLN A 55 -36.73 20.84 11.75
N TYR A 56 -35.50 20.33 11.71
CA TYR A 56 -35.22 18.99 12.25
C TYR A 56 -35.42 18.98 13.76
N VAL A 57 -35.91 17.86 14.30
CA VAL A 57 -36.28 17.71 15.71
C VAL A 57 -35.13 17.96 16.70
N ASP A 58 -33.92 17.62 16.28
CA ASP A 58 -32.71 17.82 17.06
C ASP A 58 -31.77 18.82 16.39
N GLU A 59 -30.98 19.57 17.15
CA GLU A 59 -29.95 20.46 16.59
C GLU A 59 -28.80 19.64 15.98
N VAL A 60 -28.51 19.87 14.69
CA VAL A 60 -27.43 19.18 13.95
C VAL A 60 -26.38 20.21 13.53
N PRO A 61 -25.08 20.00 13.87
CA PRO A 61 -24.01 20.86 13.42
C PRO A 61 -23.96 20.95 11.87
N PRO A 62 -23.88 22.16 11.31
CA PRO A 62 -23.82 22.34 9.84
C PRO A 62 -22.71 21.55 9.17
N LYS A 63 -21.57 21.44 9.84
CA LYS A 63 -20.40 20.67 9.37
C LYS A 63 -20.72 19.19 9.15
N ASP A 64 -21.49 18.58 10.07
CA ASP A 64 -21.82 17.15 10.00
C ASP A 64 -22.78 16.86 8.82
N LEU A 65 -23.71 17.78 8.54
CA LEU A 65 -24.59 17.70 7.38
C LEU A 65 -23.80 17.78 6.07
N VAL A 66 -22.88 18.74 5.95
CA VAL A 66 -22.02 18.90 4.77
C VAL A 66 -21.11 17.69 4.58
N TYR A 67 -20.46 17.20 5.64
CA TYR A 67 -19.60 16.02 5.57
C TYR A 67 -20.39 14.76 5.15
N SER A 68 -21.60 14.61 5.68
CA SER A 68 -22.50 13.50 5.31
C SER A 68 -22.92 13.56 3.85
N ALA A 69 -23.21 14.75 3.34
CA ALA A 69 -23.56 14.97 1.94
C ALA A 69 -22.38 14.63 1.00
N ILE A 70 -21.17 15.10 1.33
CA ILE A 70 -19.94 14.77 0.57
C ILE A 70 -19.71 13.25 0.57
N LYS A 71 -19.82 12.60 1.73
CA LYS A 71 -19.72 11.13 1.83
C LYS A 71 -20.77 10.42 0.99
N GLY A 72 -22.00 10.93 0.96
CA GLY A 72 -23.08 10.42 0.11
C GLY A 72 -22.76 10.51 -1.39
N THR A 73 -22.27 11.67 -1.83
CA THR A 73 -21.87 11.91 -3.22
C THR A 73 -20.79 10.93 -3.68
N LEU A 74 -19.79 10.69 -2.83
CA LEU A 74 -18.66 9.81 -3.18
C LEU A 74 -19.06 8.33 -3.22
N ARG A 75 -20.00 7.90 -2.38
CA ARG A 75 -20.55 6.54 -2.44
C ARG A 75 -21.22 6.21 -3.78
N GLY A 76 -21.75 7.22 -4.46
CA GLY A 76 -22.33 7.07 -5.80
C GLY A 76 -21.29 6.87 -6.92
N LEU A 77 -19.99 7.06 -6.67
CA LEU A 77 -18.95 6.92 -7.68
C LEU A 77 -18.38 5.49 -7.73
N ASP A 78 -17.78 5.04 -6.65
CA ASP A 78 -17.16 3.72 -6.51
C ASP A 78 -16.87 3.38 -5.04
N ALA A 79 -16.43 2.13 -4.77
CA ALA A 79 -16.15 1.65 -3.43
C ALA A 79 -14.81 2.17 -2.83
N HIS A 80 -14.00 2.88 -3.60
CA HIS A 80 -12.64 3.30 -3.22
C HIS A 80 -12.52 4.81 -3.03
N SER A 81 -13.39 5.60 -3.67
CA SER A 81 -13.47 7.05 -3.48
C SER A 81 -14.10 7.37 -2.13
N SER A 82 -13.49 8.24 -1.35
CA SER A 82 -13.98 8.59 -0.01
C SER A 82 -13.56 9.98 0.44
N PHE A 83 -14.35 10.56 1.29
CA PHE A 83 -14.00 11.75 2.05
C PHE A 83 -13.27 11.33 3.33
N LEU A 84 -12.13 11.95 3.56
CA LEU A 84 -11.30 11.77 4.74
C LEU A 84 -11.48 13.01 5.60
N ASP A 85 -12.10 12.89 6.75
CA ASP A 85 -12.10 13.99 7.71
C ASP A 85 -10.67 14.29 8.18
N PRO A 86 -10.41 15.40 8.90
CA PRO A 86 -9.04 15.78 9.25
C PRO A 86 -8.27 14.72 10.04
N ASP A 87 -8.96 13.92 10.87
CA ASP A 87 -8.34 12.84 11.62
C ASP A 87 -7.96 11.67 10.69
N MET A 88 -8.89 11.23 9.84
CA MET A 88 -8.66 10.17 8.86
C MET A 88 -7.57 10.55 7.84
N TYR A 89 -7.55 11.82 7.41
CA TYR A 89 -6.52 12.32 6.49
C TYR A 89 -5.12 12.29 7.14
N ARG A 90 -5.03 12.63 8.41
CA ARG A 90 -3.79 12.55 9.18
C ARG A 90 -3.33 11.11 9.40
N GLU A 91 -4.26 10.19 9.70
CA GLU A 91 -3.95 8.76 9.85
C GLU A 91 -3.45 8.14 8.54
N MET A 92 -4.04 8.50 7.41
CA MET A 92 -3.56 8.07 6.10
C MET A 92 -2.12 8.54 5.84
N GLY A 93 -1.75 9.76 6.28
CA GLY A 93 -0.37 10.24 6.24
C GLY A 93 0.58 9.32 7.04
N VAL A 94 0.15 8.86 8.22
CA VAL A 94 0.90 7.88 9.03
C VAL A 94 1.07 6.54 8.30
N GLU A 95 0.00 6.02 7.69
CA GLU A 95 0.08 4.78 6.92
C GLU A 95 1.05 4.88 5.74
N THR A 96 1.09 6.04 5.08
CA THR A 96 1.91 6.30 3.91
C THR A 96 3.39 6.47 4.26
N THR A 97 3.69 7.26 5.27
CA THR A 97 5.07 7.52 5.73
C THR A 97 5.62 6.36 6.57
N GLY A 98 4.74 5.58 7.19
CA GLY A 98 5.09 4.58 8.19
C GLY A 98 5.59 5.19 9.49
N GLN A 99 5.33 6.47 9.74
CA GLN A 99 5.83 7.20 10.91
C GLN A 99 4.69 7.85 11.68
N PHE A 100 4.72 7.75 12.99
CA PHE A 100 3.78 8.43 13.87
C PHE A 100 4.43 8.85 15.19
N GLY A 101 3.93 9.94 15.76
CA GLY A 101 4.31 10.30 17.11
C GLY A 101 3.60 9.43 18.14
N GLY A 102 4.35 8.75 19.00
CA GLY A 102 3.77 7.82 19.97
C GLY A 102 4.78 7.19 20.91
N LEU A 103 4.39 6.07 21.52
CA LEU A 103 5.16 5.37 22.54
C LEU A 103 5.96 4.18 21.98
N GLY A 104 5.53 3.62 20.83
CA GLY A 104 6.12 2.40 20.27
C GLY A 104 5.66 1.14 21.01
N ILE A 105 4.35 0.97 21.17
CA ILE A 105 3.73 -0.20 21.81
C ILE A 105 2.72 -0.82 20.85
N GLU A 106 2.80 -2.14 20.70
CA GLU A 106 1.72 -2.93 20.10
C GLU A 106 0.75 -3.36 21.21
N ILE A 107 -0.54 -3.05 21.04
CA ILE A 107 -1.58 -3.28 22.05
C ILE A 107 -2.75 -4.05 21.47
N THR A 108 -3.49 -4.73 22.35
CA THR A 108 -4.72 -5.45 22.02
C THR A 108 -5.70 -5.36 23.19
N LEU A 109 -6.96 -5.71 22.94
CA LEU A 109 -7.92 -6.01 24.02
C LEU A 109 -7.83 -7.50 24.34
N LYS A 110 -7.53 -7.83 25.58
CA LYS A 110 -7.55 -9.19 26.12
C LYS A 110 -8.44 -9.21 27.36
N ASP A 111 -9.50 -10.02 27.31
CA ASP A 111 -10.52 -10.06 28.37
C ASP A 111 -11.07 -8.65 28.68
N ASP A 112 -11.38 -7.86 27.63
CA ASP A 112 -11.83 -6.46 27.65
C ASP A 112 -10.86 -5.48 28.35
N ILE A 113 -9.60 -5.90 28.55
CA ILE A 113 -8.56 -5.07 29.16
C ILE A 113 -7.50 -4.72 28.12
N LEU A 114 -7.18 -3.44 28.02
CA LEU A 114 -6.11 -2.95 27.16
C LEU A 114 -4.78 -3.53 27.61
N THR A 115 -4.18 -4.36 26.78
CA THR A 115 -2.99 -5.14 27.13
C THR A 115 -1.86 -4.92 26.11
N VAL A 116 -0.65 -4.77 26.61
CA VAL A 116 0.57 -4.67 25.78
C VAL A 116 0.89 -6.04 25.19
N VAL A 117 0.91 -6.14 23.87
CA VAL A 117 1.41 -7.33 23.16
C VAL A 117 2.94 -7.33 23.23
N THR A 118 3.56 -6.23 22.80
CA THR A 118 5.00 -6.03 22.89
C THR A 118 5.36 -4.55 22.75
N PRO A 119 6.33 -4.02 23.50
CA PRO A 119 6.98 -2.76 23.18
C PRO A 119 7.94 -2.96 22.00
N ILE A 120 7.99 -2.01 21.07
CA ILE A 120 8.92 -2.02 19.94
C ILE A 120 10.32 -1.65 20.45
N GLU A 121 11.31 -2.46 20.14
CA GLU A 121 12.69 -2.24 20.56
C GLU A 121 13.21 -0.85 20.15
N GLY A 122 13.99 -0.21 21.04
CA GLY A 122 14.54 1.12 20.82
C GLY A 122 13.56 2.28 20.96
N THR A 123 12.27 2.02 21.25
CA THR A 123 11.23 3.07 21.41
C THR A 123 11.12 3.58 22.85
N PRO A 124 10.42 4.72 23.07
CA PRO A 124 10.22 5.26 24.42
C PRO A 124 9.63 4.28 25.42
N ALA A 125 8.64 3.49 25.01
CA ALA A 125 8.01 2.51 25.90
C ALA A 125 8.98 1.38 26.27
N PHE A 126 9.77 0.89 25.30
CA PHE A 126 10.80 -0.12 25.56
C PHE A 126 11.82 0.40 26.59
N ARG A 127 12.33 1.63 26.39
CA ARG A 127 13.28 2.26 27.34
C ARG A 127 12.67 2.56 28.72
N ALA A 128 11.36 2.82 28.78
CA ALA A 128 10.64 3.00 30.04
C ALA A 128 10.40 1.68 30.80
N GLY A 129 10.74 0.53 30.23
CA GLY A 129 10.57 -0.77 30.86
C GLY A 129 9.13 -1.30 30.82
N ILE A 130 8.35 -0.91 29.82
CA ILE A 130 7.07 -1.55 29.48
C ILE A 130 7.35 -2.97 29.01
N LEU A 131 6.55 -3.94 29.44
CA LEU A 131 6.74 -5.36 29.15
C LEU A 131 5.52 -5.97 28.43
N PRO A 132 5.70 -7.06 27.69
CA PRO A 132 4.58 -7.86 27.18
C PRO A 132 3.69 -8.34 28.32
N GLY A 133 2.36 -8.26 28.12
CA GLY A 133 1.37 -8.63 29.12
C GLY A 133 1.02 -7.55 30.15
N ASP A 134 1.65 -6.38 30.11
CA ASP A 134 1.25 -5.23 30.92
C ASP A 134 -0.18 -4.81 30.59
N ARG A 135 -1.00 -4.56 31.62
CA ARG A 135 -2.36 -4.08 31.48
C ARG A 135 -2.40 -2.57 31.67
N ILE A 136 -2.80 -1.83 30.65
CA ILE A 136 -2.93 -0.37 30.71
C ILE A 136 -4.31 -0.04 31.26
N VAL A 137 -4.37 0.47 32.48
CA VAL A 137 -5.64 0.75 33.20
C VAL A 137 -6.04 2.20 33.18
N LYS A 138 -5.09 3.13 32.94
CA LYS A 138 -5.38 4.55 32.71
C LYS A 138 -4.48 5.14 31.64
N ILE A 139 -4.99 6.13 30.92
CA ILE A 139 -4.27 7.00 29.99
C ILE A 139 -4.60 8.44 30.36
N GLU A 140 -3.61 9.26 30.72
CA GLU A 140 -3.80 10.66 31.17
C GLU A 140 -4.85 10.74 32.31
N GLY A 141 -4.78 9.81 33.26
CA GLY A 141 -5.70 9.75 34.40
C GLY A 141 -7.08 9.14 34.08
N MET A 142 -7.47 9.02 32.82
CA MET A 142 -8.74 8.41 32.41
C MET A 142 -8.66 6.90 32.41
N SER A 143 -9.69 6.23 33.00
CA SER A 143 -9.81 4.78 32.96
C SER A 143 -9.92 4.25 31.53
N THR A 144 -9.23 3.14 31.25
CA THR A 144 -9.34 2.41 29.97
C THR A 144 -10.43 1.36 29.98
N LYS A 145 -11.19 1.22 31.09
CA LYS A 145 -12.34 0.31 31.14
C LYS A 145 -13.38 0.75 30.09
N ASP A 146 -13.88 -0.18 29.34
CA ASP A 146 -14.85 0.02 28.25
C ASP A 146 -14.34 0.92 27.09
N MET A 147 -13.05 1.27 27.08
CA MET A 147 -12.44 2.07 26.00
C MET A 147 -12.19 1.20 24.77
N GLN A 148 -12.62 1.68 23.61
CA GLN A 148 -12.30 1.02 22.35
C GLN A 148 -10.80 1.09 22.04
N LEU A 149 -10.26 0.07 21.39
CA LEU A 149 -8.84 0.01 21.02
C LEU A 149 -8.41 1.24 20.19
N SER A 150 -9.26 1.68 19.26
CA SER A 150 -9.03 2.87 18.43
C SER A 150 -8.86 4.15 19.26
N ASP A 151 -9.69 4.32 20.30
CA ASP A 151 -9.63 5.50 21.17
C ASP A 151 -8.37 5.50 22.04
N ALA A 152 -7.98 4.34 22.54
CA ALA A 152 -6.72 4.16 23.26
C ALA A 152 -5.51 4.50 22.37
N VAL A 153 -5.48 4.00 21.15
CA VAL A 153 -4.43 4.32 20.15
C VAL A 153 -4.40 5.82 19.87
N LYS A 154 -5.55 6.45 19.62
CA LYS A 154 -5.66 7.88 19.34
C LYS A 154 -5.12 8.72 20.49
N ARG A 155 -5.37 8.34 21.75
CA ARG A 155 -4.86 9.04 22.94
C ARG A 155 -3.37 8.84 23.18
N MET A 156 -2.86 7.63 22.91
CA MET A 156 -1.44 7.33 23.06
C MET A 156 -0.58 7.94 21.95
N ARG A 157 -1.13 8.17 20.75
CA ARG A 157 -0.49 8.96 19.70
C ARG A 157 -0.48 10.44 20.06
N GLY A 158 0.41 11.21 19.46
CA GLY A 158 0.48 12.65 19.63
C GLY A 158 1.79 13.24 19.12
N LYS A 159 1.97 14.55 19.30
CA LYS A 159 3.14 15.26 18.80
C LYS A 159 4.42 14.70 19.43
N PRO A 160 5.46 14.33 18.63
CA PRO A 160 6.78 13.98 19.18
C PRO A 160 7.29 15.08 20.13
N GLY A 161 7.90 14.68 21.25
CA GLY A 161 8.34 15.57 22.33
C GLY A 161 7.28 15.86 23.40
N SER A 162 6.00 15.56 23.17
CA SER A 162 4.95 15.69 24.19
C SER A 162 5.00 14.51 25.18
N LYS A 163 4.71 14.78 26.45
CA LYS A 163 4.61 13.75 27.50
C LYS A 163 3.23 13.12 27.53
N ILE A 164 3.16 11.89 28.01
CA ILE A 164 1.93 11.17 28.32
C ILE A 164 2.16 10.32 29.56
N VAL A 165 1.15 10.18 30.40
CA VAL A 165 1.17 9.28 31.56
C VAL A 165 0.24 8.10 31.30
N ILE A 166 0.77 6.88 31.43
CA ILE A 166 -0.02 5.64 31.37
C ILE A 166 0.14 4.89 32.69
N SER A 167 -0.97 4.43 33.27
CA SER A 167 -0.95 3.61 34.48
C SER A 167 -1.07 2.13 34.11
N ILE A 168 -0.15 1.34 34.61
CA ILE A 168 -0.02 -0.09 34.28
C ILE A 168 -0.17 -0.97 35.51
N ILE A 169 -0.93 -2.04 35.36
CA ILE A 169 -0.94 -3.17 36.28
C ILE A 169 -0.15 -4.33 35.65
N ARG A 170 0.76 -4.90 36.42
CA ARG A 170 1.60 -6.04 36.01
C ARG A 170 1.55 -7.11 37.11
N LYS A 171 1.66 -8.40 36.73
CA LYS A 171 1.79 -9.47 37.69
C LYS A 171 2.96 -9.23 38.62
N GLY A 172 2.71 -9.17 39.96
CA GLY A 172 3.70 -8.86 40.98
C GLY A 172 3.70 -7.39 41.45
N LEU A 173 2.84 -6.51 40.88
CA LEU A 173 2.56 -5.19 41.42
C LEU A 173 1.24 -5.23 42.16
N ASN A 174 1.20 -4.68 43.40
CA ASN A 174 -0.01 -4.61 44.20
C ASN A 174 -0.94 -3.46 43.80
N GLU A 175 -0.38 -2.43 43.16
CA GLU A 175 -1.09 -1.21 42.73
C GLU A 175 -0.63 -0.80 41.33
N PRO A 176 -1.48 -0.05 40.60
CA PRO A 176 -1.07 0.52 39.30
C PRO A 176 0.15 1.42 39.45
N LYS A 177 1.10 1.26 38.56
CA LYS A 177 2.29 2.12 38.48
C LYS A 177 2.17 3.07 37.29
N ASP A 178 2.43 4.34 37.53
CA ASP A 178 2.44 5.39 36.51
C ASP A 178 3.78 5.44 35.78
N TYR A 179 3.72 5.50 34.44
CA TYR A 179 4.84 5.67 33.56
C TYR A 179 4.66 6.98 32.80
N SER A 180 5.51 7.98 33.08
CA SER A 180 5.58 9.22 32.29
C SER A 180 6.54 9.01 31.13
N ILE A 181 6.02 9.00 29.90
CA ILE A 181 6.77 8.69 28.71
C ILE A 181 6.70 9.86 27.74
N THR A 182 7.84 10.26 27.18
CA THR A 182 7.87 11.27 26.12
C THR A 182 7.63 10.59 24.78
N ARG A 183 6.64 11.07 24.02
CA ARG A 183 6.36 10.56 22.67
C ARG A 183 7.52 10.87 21.73
N GLU A 184 7.87 9.93 20.90
CA GLU A 184 8.85 10.09 19.83
C GLU A 184 8.25 9.71 18.47
N LEU A 185 9.00 9.99 17.41
CA LEU A 185 8.67 9.52 16.08
C LEU A 185 8.94 8.02 16.00
N ILE A 186 7.89 7.22 15.90
CA ILE A 186 7.97 5.76 15.81
C ILE A 186 7.93 5.37 14.33
N GLN A 187 8.92 4.58 13.90
CA GLN A 187 8.97 4.01 12.55
C GLN A 187 8.36 2.60 12.55
N VAL A 188 7.32 2.40 11.76
CA VAL A 188 6.74 1.07 11.52
C VAL A 188 7.56 0.38 10.41
N GLN A 189 8.14 -0.77 10.72
CA GLN A 189 8.89 -1.54 9.74
C GLN A 189 7.93 -2.16 8.71
N SER A 190 8.06 -1.73 7.46
CA SER A 190 7.30 -2.29 6.33
C SER A 190 7.94 -3.57 5.78
N VAL A 191 9.22 -3.78 6.02
CA VAL A 191 10.02 -4.91 5.54
C VAL A 191 10.46 -5.78 6.70
N LYS A 192 10.25 -7.09 6.58
CA LYS A 192 10.89 -8.11 7.42
C LYS A 192 11.73 -9.00 6.54
N SER A 193 12.91 -9.40 7.03
CA SER A 193 13.80 -10.28 6.28
C SER A 193 14.43 -11.35 7.16
N GLY A 194 14.78 -12.48 6.57
CA GLY A 194 15.42 -13.58 7.24
C GLY A 194 15.92 -14.64 6.25
N GLU A 195 16.73 -15.59 6.70
CA GLU A 195 17.21 -16.71 5.89
C GLU A 195 16.31 -17.93 6.12
N LEU A 196 15.66 -18.45 5.04
CA LEU A 196 14.86 -19.68 5.12
C LEU A 196 15.74 -20.91 5.17
N GLU A 197 16.70 -20.98 4.27
CA GLU A 197 17.75 -21.98 4.19
C GLU A 197 19.05 -21.33 3.68
N PRO A 198 20.22 -21.98 3.84
CA PRO A 198 21.49 -21.39 3.43
C PRO A 198 21.49 -20.88 1.98
N GLY A 199 21.56 -19.54 1.84
CA GLY A 199 21.53 -18.84 0.57
C GLY A 199 20.13 -18.56 0.00
N ILE A 200 19.03 -18.95 0.66
CA ILE A 200 17.67 -18.60 0.29
C ILE A 200 17.14 -17.53 1.24
N GLU A 201 17.07 -16.32 0.73
CA GLU A 201 16.61 -15.14 1.45
C GLU A 201 15.08 -15.04 1.42
N TYR A 202 14.51 -14.54 2.52
CA TYR A 202 13.11 -14.23 2.66
C TYR A 202 12.93 -12.75 2.95
N ILE A 203 12.13 -12.07 2.14
CA ILE A 203 11.72 -10.69 2.37
C ILE A 203 10.20 -10.64 2.33
N ARG A 204 9.61 -10.19 3.44
CA ARG A 204 8.17 -9.92 3.54
C ARG A 204 7.92 -8.44 3.55
N LEU A 205 7.07 -7.98 2.62
CA LEU A 205 6.56 -6.62 2.60
C LEU A 205 5.16 -6.61 3.22
N ARG A 206 4.98 -5.86 4.30
CA ARG A 206 3.68 -5.72 4.97
C ARG A 206 2.82 -4.64 4.33
N GLN A 207 3.46 -3.57 3.84
CA GLN A 207 2.84 -2.44 3.19
C GLN A 207 3.88 -1.69 2.36
N PHE A 208 3.45 -0.92 1.36
CA PHE A 208 4.33 -0.07 0.56
C PHE A 208 4.32 1.36 1.12
N GLN A 209 5.32 1.69 1.92
CA GLN A 209 5.58 2.99 2.54
C GLN A 209 6.74 3.70 1.84
N GLU A 210 6.98 4.99 2.16
CA GLU A 210 8.02 5.80 1.52
C GLU A 210 9.42 5.16 1.56
N LYS A 211 9.77 4.45 2.62
CA LYS A 211 11.09 3.84 2.80
C LYS A 211 11.18 2.38 2.36
N THR A 212 10.09 1.76 1.92
CA THR A 212 10.06 0.32 1.63
C THR A 212 11.09 -0.10 0.58
N GLY A 213 11.28 0.70 -0.49
CA GLY A 213 12.30 0.43 -1.51
C GLY A 213 13.72 0.43 -0.95
N GLN A 214 14.03 1.38 -0.07
CA GLN A 214 15.33 1.47 0.61
C GLN A 214 15.53 0.32 1.61
N ASP A 215 14.50 -0.03 2.37
CA ASP A 215 14.54 -1.12 3.36
C ASP A 215 14.78 -2.47 2.68
N VAL A 216 14.21 -2.70 1.47
CA VAL A 216 14.49 -3.88 0.65
C VAL A 216 15.97 -3.94 0.24
N ASP A 217 16.54 -2.82 -0.25
CA ASP A 217 17.98 -2.77 -0.57
C ASP A 217 18.84 -3.09 0.65
N THR A 218 18.51 -2.49 1.80
CA THR A 218 19.24 -2.72 3.06
C THR A 218 19.21 -4.19 3.46
N ALA A 219 18.06 -4.87 3.33
CA ALA A 219 17.93 -6.28 3.60
C ALA A 219 18.80 -7.13 2.66
N LEU A 220 18.72 -6.88 1.34
CA LEU A 220 19.50 -7.59 0.34
C LEU A 220 21.01 -7.36 0.50
N GLU A 221 21.44 -6.14 0.82
CA GLU A 221 22.85 -5.83 1.09
C GLU A 221 23.39 -6.55 2.31
N LYS A 222 22.62 -6.57 3.39
CA LYS A 222 23.00 -7.26 4.63
C LYS A 222 23.35 -8.73 4.36
N TYR A 223 22.51 -9.43 3.58
CA TYR A 223 22.75 -10.82 3.22
C TYR A 223 23.91 -11.00 2.25
N ASN A 224 23.99 -10.17 1.23
CA ASN A 224 25.03 -10.28 0.22
C ASN A 224 26.44 -9.98 0.76
N LYS A 225 26.58 -9.23 1.86
CA LYS A 225 27.88 -9.02 2.56
C LYS A 225 28.40 -10.27 3.23
N GLY A 226 27.53 -11.17 3.69
CA GLY A 226 27.92 -12.39 4.41
C GLY A 226 28.00 -13.61 3.51
N LYS A 227 27.07 -13.76 2.57
CA LYS A 227 26.94 -14.92 1.67
C LYS A 227 26.25 -14.46 0.38
N LYS A 228 26.63 -15.05 -0.76
CA LYS A 228 25.97 -14.77 -2.02
C LYS A 228 24.52 -15.28 -1.96
N ILE A 229 23.54 -14.40 -2.25
CA ILE A 229 22.13 -14.77 -2.39
C ILE A 229 21.99 -15.75 -3.57
N GLN A 230 21.35 -16.88 -3.35
CA GLN A 230 21.15 -17.94 -4.35
C GLN A 230 19.68 -18.06 -4.76
N GLY A 231 18.77 -17.43 -4.01
CA GLY A 231 17.35 -17.37 -4.29
C GLY A 231 16.64 -16.44 -3.32
N LEU A 232 15.54 -15.86 -3.77
CA LEU A 232 14.71 -14.93 -2.98
C LEU A 232 13.26 -15.38 -2.98
N VAL A 233 12.66 -15.44 -1.78
CA VAL A 233 11.22 -15.47 -1.60
C VAL A 233 10.74 -14.07 -1.20
N LEU A 234 10.01 -13.40 -2.10
CA LEU A 234 9.38 -12.10 -1.85
C LEU A 234 7.92 -12.33 -1.45
N ASP A 235 7.61 -12.19 -0.16
CA ASP A 235 6.28 -12.45 0.38
C ASP A 235 5.43 -11.18 0.41
N LEU A 236 4.43 -11.13 -0.45
CA LEU A 236 3.42 -10.06 -0.57
C LEU A 236 2.05 -10.49 -0.05
N ARG A 237 1.93 -11.64 0.59
CA ARG A 237 0.66 -12.13 1.14
C ARG A 237 0.14 -11.20 2.24
N ASN A 238 -1.18 -10.94 2.21
CA ASN A 238 -1.87 -10.02 3.13
C ASN A 238 -1.28 -8.60 3.12
N ASN A 239 -0.65 -8.18 2.02
CA ASN A 239 -0.18 -6.82 1.82
C ASN A 239 -1.22 -6.03 1.00
N PRO A 240 -1.96 -5.07 1.61
CA PRO A 240 -3.04 -4.34 0.94
C PRO A 240 -2.54 -3.32 -0.10
N GLY A 241 -1.22 -3.19 -0.26
CA GLY A 241 -0.59 -2.22 -1.14
C GLY A 241 0.02 -1.04 -0.38
N GLY A 242 -0.17 0.15 -0.89
CA GLY A 242 0.38 1.41 -0.39
C GLY A 242 0.78 2.33 -1.54
N LEU A 243 1.91 3.02 -1.41
CA LEU A 243 2.39 3.98 -2.40
C LEU A 243 2.74 3.32 -3.75
N LEU A 244 2.19 3.87 -4.83
CA LEU A 244 2.54 3.50 -6.21
C LEU A 244 4.06 3.68 -6.46
N THR A 245 4.61 4.82 -6.05
CA THR A 245 6.05 5.11 -6.20
C THR A 245 6.92 4.05 -5.51
N SER A 246 6.56 3.64 -4.32
CA SER A 246 7.28 2.59 -3.59
C SER A 246 7.20 1.23 -4.27
N SER A 247 6.06 0.88 -4.91
CA SER A 247 5.96 -0.36 -5.70
C SER A 247 6.87 -0.32 -6.93
N VAL A 248 7.03 0.85 -7.56
CA VAL A 248 7.99 1.04 -8.66
C VAL A 248 9.41 0.88 -8.17
N GLU A 249 9.78 1.53 -7.05
CA GLU A 249 11.10 1.40 -6.42
C GLU A 249 11.45 -0.04 -6.06
N VAL A 250 10.51 -0.81 -5.50
CA VAL A 250 10.72 -2.23 -5.20
C VAL A 250 10.90 -3.05 -6.48
N SER A 251 10.06 -2.82 -7.50
CA SER A 251 10.13 -3.55 -8.77
C SER A 251 11.44 -3.30 -9.51
N GLU A 252 11.93 -2.06 -9.53
CA GLU A 252 13.16 -1.70 -10.23
C GLU A 252 14.42 -2.33 -9.63
N LYS A 253 14.37 -2.80 -8.35
CA LYS A 253 15.47 -3.56 -7.75
C LYS A 253 15.73 -4.88 -8.48
N PHE A 254 14.75 -5.39 -9.19
CA PHE A 254 14.79 -6.70 -9.84
C PHE A 254 14.66 -6.64 -11.37
N LEU A 255 14.37 -5.46 -11.93
CA LEU A 255 14.19 -5.25 -13.37
C LEU A 255 15.34 -4.43 -13.96
N GLU A 256 15.73 -4.74 -15.18
CA GLU A 256 16.72 -3.99 -15.93
C GLU A 256 16.23 -2.56 -16.23
N SER A 257 17.18 -1.66 -16.41
CA SER A 257 16.90 -0.26 -16.79
C SER A 257 15.99 -0.16 -18.00
N GLY A 258 15.02 0.77 -17.94
CA GLY A 258 14.06 1.03 -19.02
C GLY A 258 12.91 0.05 -19.12
N LYS A 259 12.92 -1.08 -18.36
CA LYS A 259 11.77 -1.98 -18.32
C LYS A 259 10.56 -1.29 -17.70
N LEU A 260 9.41 -1.36 -18.37
CA LEU A 260 8.15 -0.82 -17.86
C LEU A 260 7.72 -1.60 -16.61
N VAL A 261 7.36 -0.90 -15.53
CA VAL A 261 6.83 -1.48 -14.29
C VAL A 261 5.31 -1.47 -14.32
N VAL A 262 4.73 -0.31 -14.60
CA VAL A 262 3.28 -0.07 -14.60
C VAL A 262 2.97 1.15 -15.45
N TYR A 263 1.78 1.18 -16.05
CA TYR A 263 1.25 2.41 -16.61
C TYR A 263 -0.20 2.64 -16.16
N THR A 264 -0.62 3.91 -16.22
CA THR A 264 -1.94 4.34 -15.79
C THR A 264 -2.72 4.95 -16.96
N GLU A 265 -4.03 4.74 -16.97
CA GLU A 265 -4.96 5.37 -17.89
C GLU A 265 -6.10 6.02 -17.12
N GLY A 266 -6.27 7.31 -17.29
CA GLY A 266 -7.31 8.12 -16.69
C GLY A 266 -8.05 8.97 -17.70
N ARG A 267 -9.14 9.61 -17.26
CA ARG A 267 -9.95 10.50 -18.08
C ARG A 267 -9.19 11.76 -18.51
N VAL A 268 -8.29 12.25 -17.67
CA VAL A 268 -7.54 13.49 -17.92
C VAL A 268 -6.10 13.11 -18.34
N ARG A 269 -5.55 13.84 -19.32
CA ARG A 269 -4.26 13.48 -19.92
C ARG A 269 -3.10 13.34 -18.95
N ASN A 270 -3.04 14.16 -17.90
CA ASN A 270 -2.00 14.09 -16.86
C ASN A 270 -2.12 12.87 -15.93
N GLN A 271 -3.19 12.08 -16.05
CA GLN A 271 -3.38 10.81 -15.34
C GLN A 271 -2.84 9.59 -16.11
N ASN A 272 -2.39 9.82 -17.36
CA ASN A 272 -1.78 8.78 -18.20
C ASN A 272 -0.27 8.82 -18.00
N MET A 273 0.22 7.98 -17.10
CA MET A 273 1.62 7.93 -16.68
C MET A 273 2.23 6.58 -17.01
N ARG A 274 3.54 6.54 -17.21
CA ARG A 274 4.32 5.33 -17.44
C ARG A 274 5.52 5.33 -16.48
N PHE A 275 5.67 4.27 -15.72
CA PHE A 275 6.75 4.12 -14.76
C PHE A 275 7.68 3.00 -15.22
N GLN A 276 8.96 3.33 -15.35
CA GLN A 276 10.01 2.43 -15.81
C GLN A 276 11.09 2.29 -14.76
N ALA A 277 11.75 1.14 -14.75
CA ALA A 277 12.89 0.88 -13.88
C ALA A 277 14.04 1.85 -14.22
N SER A 278 14.58 2.53 -13.22
CA SER A 278 15.66 3.53 -13.38
C SER A 278 17.04 2.87 -13.64
N GLY A 279 17.23 1.62 -13.23
CA GLY A 279 18.48 0.90 -13.35
C GLY A 279 19.59 1.36 -12.40
N LYS A 280 19.27 2.16 -11.37
CA LYS A 280 20.25 2.63 -10.38
C LYS A 280 20.98 1.47 -9.70
N ARG A 281 20.26 0.41 -9.43
CA ARG A 281 20.79 -0.85 -8.88
C ARG A 281 19.81 -1.97 -9.18
N THR A 282 20.31 -3.06 -9.74
CA THR A 282 19.51 -4.23 -10.08
C THR A 282 20.10 -5.50 -9.47
N TRP A 283 19.26 -6.27 -8.78
CA TRP A 283 19.60 -7.58 -8.22
C TRP A 283 19.12 -8.66 -9.19
N SER A 284 19.98 -9.04 -10.16
CA SER A 284 19.60 -9.93 -11.28
C SER A 284 20.07 -11.38 -11.09
N ASP A 285 21.04 -11.65 -10.21
CA ASP A 285 21.88 -12.85 -10.22
C ASP A 285 21.26 -14.08 -9.53
N PHE A 286 20.00 -14.03 -9.12
CA PHE A 286 19.33 -15.12 -8.43
C PHE A 286 17.85 -15.24 -8.84
N PRO A 287 17.25 -16.45 -8.81
CA PRO A 287 15.82 -16.63 -9.05
C PRO A 287 14.98 -16.06 -7.92
N ILE A 288 13.74 -15.65 -8.26
CA ILE A 288 12.77 -15.05 -7.33
C ILE A 288 11.45 -15.82 -7.41
N ILE A 289 10.89 -16.13 -6.23
CA ILE A 289 9.49 -16.54 -6.09
C ILE A 289 8.74 -15.43 -5.37
N VAL A 290 7.66 -14.94 -5.95
CA VAL A 290 6.76 -13.97 -5.34
C VAL A 290 5.54 -14.68 -4.79
N LEU A 291 5.28 -14.55 -3.49
CA LEU A 291 4.09 -15.13 -2.85
C LEU A 291 2.96 -14.10 -2.83
N VAL A 292 1.78 -14.52 -3.29
CA VAL A 292 0.56 -13.70 -3.28
C VAL A 292 -0.64 -14.49 -2.75
N ASN A 293 -1.65 -13.77 -2.23
CA ASN A 293 -2.94 -14.32 -1.87
C ASN A 293 -4.05 -13.26 -2.04
N GLN A 294 -5.27 -13.60 -1.71
CA GLN A 294 -6.44 -12.70 -1.79
C GLN A 294 -6.30 -11.41 -0.96
N GLY A 295 -5.36 -11.34 -0.02
CA GLY A 295 -5.02 -10.12 0.72
C GLY A 295 -3.93 -9.27 0.04
N SER A 296 -3.35 -9.75 -1.07
CA SER A 296 -2.37 -8.99 -1.88
C SER A 296 -3.13 -8.07 -2.83
N ALA A 297 -2.98 -6.74 -2.67
CA ALA A 297 -3.75 -5.77 -3.43
C ALA A 297 -2.89 -4.59 -3.92
N SER A 298 -3.36 -3.89 -4.97
CA SER A 298 -2.83 -2.59 -5.40
C SER A 298 -1.31 -2.63 -5.71
N ALA A 299 -0.47 -1.92 -4.95
CA ALA A 299 0.99 -1.90 -5.11
C ALA A 299 1.62 -3.31 -5.11
N SER A 300 1.08 -4.25 -4.31
CA SER A 300 1.51 -5.66 -4.33
C SER A 300 1.27 -6.31 -5.69
N GLU A 301 0.15 -6.00 -6.32
CA GLU A 301 -0.23 -6.54 -7.63
C GLU A 301 0.60 -5.90 -8.75
N ILE A 302 1.03 -4.64 -8.57
CA ILE A 302 1.97 -3.98 -9.48
C ILE A 302 3.31 -4.73 -9.48
N VAL A 303 3.89 -4.98 -8.29
CA VAL A 303 5.17 -5.70 -8.18
C VAL A 303 5.05 -7.11 -8.72
N ALA A 304 4.06 -7.89 -8.29
CA ALA A 304 3.85 -9.26 -8.75
C ALA A 304 3.64 -9.31 -10.28
N GLY A 305 2.77 -8.45 -10.81
CA GLY A 305 2.43 -8.39 -12.22
C GLY A 305 3.61 -7.95 -13.10
N ALA A 306 4.40 -6.97 -12.64
CA ALA A 306 5.58 -6.53 -13.37
C ALA A 306 6.65 -7.62 -13.45
N LEU A 307 6.98 -8.25 -12.32
CA LEU A 307 7.99 -9.32 -12.29
C LEU A 307 7.53 -10.55 -13.07
N GLN A 308 6.23 -10.90 -13.02
CA GLN A 308 5.63 -11.98 -13.78
C GLN A 308 5.67 -11.69 -15.30
N ASP A 309 5.24 -10.51 -15.72
CA ASP A 309 5.19 -10.13 -17.14
C ASP A 309 6.57 -10.15 -17.80
N TRP A 310 7.60 -9.77 -17.09
CA TRP A 310 8.98 -9.83 -17.57
C TRP A 310 9.62 -11.22 -17.42
N GLY A 311 8.94 -12.21 -16.83
CA GLY A 311 9.51 -13.52 -16.52
C GLY A 311 10.67 -13.45 -15.51
N ARG A 312 10.71 -12.37 -14.69
CA ARG A 312 11.78 -12.18 -13.70
C ARG A 312 11.55 -13.00 -12.43
N ALA A 313 10.30 -13.28 -12.11
CA ALA A 313 9.90 -14.09 -10.97
C ALA A 313 8.78 -15.06 -11.37
N VAL A 314 8.69 -16.15 -10.64
CA VAL A 314 7.53 -17.04 -10.63
C VAL A 314 6.60 -16.58 -9.51
N VAL A 315 5.34 -16.34 -9.83
CA VAL A 315 4.31 -15.98 -8.85
C VAL A 315 3.64 -17.23 -8.34
N LEU A 316 3.61 -17.41 -7.01
CA LEU A 316 3.08 -18.60 -6.35
C LEU A 316 2.07 -18.20 -5.27
N GLY A 317 1.05 -19.01 -5.06
CA GLY A 317 0.04 -18.81 -4.02
C GLY A 317 -1.37 -18.93 -4.55
N THR A 318 -2.25 -17.98 -4.19
CA THR A 318 -3.63 -17.92 -4.68
C THR A 318 -3.92 -16.60 -5.38
N GLN A 319 -5.05 -16.52 -6.09
CA GLN A 319 -5.49 -15.30 -6.77
C GLN A 319 -5.41 -14.07 -5.87
N SER A 320 -4.84 -12.97 -6.38
CA SER A 320 -4.80 -11.70 -5.66
C SER A 320 -6.13 -10.95 -5.68
N PHE A 321 -6.23 -9.83 -4.99
CA PHE A 321 -7.48 -9.11 -4.72
C PHE A 321 -8.12 -8.47 -5.97
N GLY A 322 -7.33 -7.87 -6.86
CA GLY A 322 -7.84 -7.19 -8.05
C GLY A 322 -8.10 -5.69 -7.87
N LYS A 323 -7.32 -4.98 -7.06
CA LYS A 323 -7.42 -3.52 -6.93
C LYS A 323 -6.56 -2.79 -7.96
N GLY A 324 -7.10 -2.60 -9.15
CA GLY A 324 -6.40 -1.94 -10.27
C GLY A 324 -6.77 -0.46 -10.47
N SER A 325 -7.20 0.25 -9.42
CA SER A 325 -7.57 1.67 -9.47
C SER A 325 -6.57 2.55 -8.73
N VAL A 326 -6.21 3.68 -9.35
CA VAL A 326 -5.36 4.71 -8.77
C VAL A 326 -6.21 5.68 -7.96
N GLN A 327 -5.92 5.83 -6.68
CA GLN A 327 -6.52 6.85 -5.84
C GLN A 327 -5.58 8.06 -5.74
N THR A 328 -6.06 9.22 -6.16
CA THR A 328 -5.40 10.50 -5.91
C THR A 328 -5.93 11.09 -4.60
N ILE A 329 -5.02 11.54 -3.77
CA ILE A 329 -5.36 12.23 -2.52
C ILE A 329 -5.24 13.72 -2.76
N ILE A 330 -6.34 14.43 -2.53
CA ILE A 330 -6.45 15.88 -2.73
C ILE A 330 -6.71 16.52 -1.36
N PRO A 331 -5.78 17.32 -0.84
CA PRO A 331 -5.99 18.05 0.41
C PRO A 331 -7.08 19.12 0.22
N LEU A 332 -7.89 19.32 1.24
CA LEU A 332 -8.93 20.34 1.27
C LEU A 332 -8.58 21.44 2.29
N SER A 333 -9.20 22.60 2.13
CA SER A 333 -8.86 23.83 2.88
C SER A 333 -9.14 23.75 4.39
N ASP A 334 -10.03 22.85 4.81
CA ASP A 334 -10.41 22.65 6.21
C ASP A 334 -9.57 21.58 6.93
N GLY A 335 -8.50 21.07 6.27
CA GLY A 335 -7.64 20.02 6.78
C GLY A 335 -8.16 18.60 6.53
N SER A 336 -9.32 18.45 5.89
CA SER A 336 -9.82 17.18 5.38
C SER A 336 -9.16 16.81 4.04
N GLY A 337 -9.44 15.61 3.52
CA GLY A 337 -8.91 15.16 2.25
C GLY A 337 -9.97 14.45 1.40
N LEU A 338 -9.80 14.52 0.10
CA LEU A 338 -10.58 13.76 -0.86
C LEU A 338 -9.70 12.65 -1.44
N ARG A 339 -10.08 11.39 -1.22
CA ARG A 339 -9.52 10.24 -1.91
C ARG A 339 -10.40 9.91 -3.09
N LEU A 340 -9.89 10.10 -4.30
CA LEU A 340 -10.67 9.99 -5.54
C LEU A 340 -10.00 8.99 -6.49
N THR A 341 -10.76 8.08 -7.07
CA THR A 341 -10.31 7.22 -8.16
C THR A 341 -10.17 8.06 -9.43
N THR A 342 -8.95 8.21 -9.91
CA THR A 342 -8.62 9.08 -11.06
C THR A 342 -8.13 8.31 -12.28
N ALA A 343 -7.60 7.10 -12.11
CA ALA A 343 -7.11 6.27 -13.19
C ALA A 343 -7.19 4.77 -12.86
N LYS A 344 -6.95 3.95 -13.87
CA LYS A 344 -6.69 2.50 -13.72
C LYS A 344 -5.24 2.22 -14.07
N TYR A 345 -4.65 1.19 -13.46
CA TYR A 345 -3.31 0.77 -13.83
C TYR A 345 -3.28 -0.61 -14.46
N PHE A 346 -2.26 -0.80 -15.29
CA PHE A 346 -2.05 -1.95 -16.13
C PHE A 346 -0.62 -2.46 -15.97
N THR A 347 -0.46 -3.77 -16.07
CA THR A 347 0.86 -4.41 -16.05
C THR A 347 1.63 -4.08 -17.34
N PRO A 348 2.94 -4.34 -17.43
CA PRO A 348 3.75 -4.10 -18.63
C PRO A 348 3.16 -4.69 -19.92
N LYS A 349 2.55 -5.86 -19.85
CA LYS A 349 1.89 -6.54 -21.00
C LYS A 349 0.45 -6.07 -21.26
N GLY A 350 -0.02 -5.02 -20.58
CA GLY A 350 -1.35 -4.44 -20.81
C GLY A 350 -2.49 -5.16 -20.11
N ARG A 351 -2.21 -6.04 -19.16
CA ARG A 351 -3.26 -6.71 -18.39
C ARG A 351 -3.87 -5.73 -17.39
N SER A 352 -5.21 -5.60 -17.41
CA SER A 352 -5.92 -4.86 -16.35
C SER A 352 -5.95 -5.69 -15.08
N ILE A 353 -5.50 -5.09 -13.98
CA ILE A 353 -5.56 -5.70 -12.64
C ILE A 353 -6.97 -5.53 -12.04
N HIS A 354 -7.69 -4.46 -12.42
CA HIS A 354 -8.97 -4.10 -11.83
C HIS A 354 -10.02 -5.19 -11.97
N GLY A 355 -10.56 -5.68 -10.85
CA GLY A 355 -11.54 -6.75 -10.76
C GLY A 355 -11.03 -8.15 -11.13
N LYS A 356 -9.76 -8.29 -11.54
CA LYS A 356 -9.16 -9.56 -11.98
C LYS A 356 -8.02 -10.01 -11.07
N GLY A 357 -7.19 -9.09 -10.61
CA GLY A 357 -5.97 -9.40 -9.86
C GLY A 357 -4.87 -10.05 -10.71
N ILE A 358 -3.90 -10.59 -10.00
CA ILE A 358 -2.79 -11.37 -10.55
C ILE A 358 -3.06 -12.85 -10.29
N THR A 359 -3.13 -13.62 -11.35
CA THR A 359 -3.22 -15.09 -11.28
C THR A 359 -1.81 -15.64 -11.08
N PRO A 360 -1.55 -16.43 -10.04
CA PRO A 360 -0.24 -17.03 -9.83
C PRO A 360 0.10 -18.03 -10.95
N ASP A 361 1.38 -18.17 -11.27
CA ASP A 361 1.89 -19.18 -12.20
C ASP A 361 1.76 -20.59 -11.60
N ILE A 362 1.88 -20.68 -10.26
CA ILE A 362 1.73 -21.94 -9.52
C ILE A 362 0.74 -21.71 -8.38
N VAL A 363 -0.40 -22.39 -8.47
CA VAL A 363 -1.44 -22.33 -7.43
C VAL A 363 -1.09 -23.30 -6.30
N VAL A 364 -0.99 -22.75 -5.08
CA VAL A 364 -0.82 -23.53 -3.85
C VAL A 364 -1.76 -22.97 -2.80
N GLU A 365 -2.73 -23.77 -2.42
CA GLU A 365 -3.70 -23.40 -1.38
C GLU A 365 -3.09 -23.52 0.03
N MET A 366 -3.52 -22.63 0.93
CA MET A 366 -3.23 -22.78 2.35
C MET A 366 -4.27 -23.71 2.99
N PRO A 367 -3.85 -24.67 3.83
CA PRO A 367 -4.79 -25.47 4.58
C PRO A 367 -5.68 -24.56 5.46
N LYS A 368 -6.95 -24.88 5.52
CA LYS A 368 -7.84 -24.19 6.47
C LYS A 368 -7.43 -24.58 7.89
N PRO A 369 -7.32 -23.60 8.82
CA PRO A 369 -7.07 -23.92 10.22
C PRO A 369 -8.13 -24.95 10.72
N ALA A 370 -7.68 -25.95 11.45
CA ALA A 370 -8.60 -26.89 12.07
C ALA A 370 -9.49 -26.14 13.09
N ALA A 371 -10.78 -26.49 13.14
CA ALA A 371 -11.70 -25.88 14.09
C ALA A 371 -11.19 -26.11 15.52
N GLY A 372 -10.93 -25.03 16.28
CA GLY A 372 -10.40 -25.09 17.63
C GLY A 372 -8.88 -25.09 17.77
N GLU A 373 -8.14 -25.01 16.68
CA GLU A 373 -6.68 -24.89 16.72
C GLU A 373 -6.28 -23.52 17.30
N GLN A 374 -5.65 -23.52 18.46
CA GLN A 374 -5.14 -22.31 19.07
C GLN A 374 -3.86 -21.85 18.33
N PRO A 375 -3.68 -20.54 18.13
CA PRO A 375 -2.42 -20.05 17.56
C PRO A 375 -1.25 -20.50 18.45
N PRO A 376 -0.12 -20.90 17.86
CA PRO A 376 1.05 -21.31 18.61
C PRO A 376 1.53 -20.18 19.54
N PRO A 377 2.15 -20.51 20.67
CA PRO A 377 2.69 -19.50 21.57
C PRO A 377 3.68 -18.60 20.83
N PRO A 378 3.76 -17.31 21.18
CA PRO A 378 4.61 -16.35 20.51
C PRO A 378 6.09 -16.76 20.67
N ILE A 379 6.78 -16.99 19.54
CA ILE A 379 8.22 -17.18 19.49
C ILE A 379 8.86 -15.77 19.43
N LEU A 380 9.68 -15.43 20.41
CA LEU A 380 10.30 -14.09 20.52
C LEU A 380 11.43 -13.91 19.50
N ASP A 381 12.23 -14.95 19.27
CA ASP A 381 13.31 -14.92 18.26
C ASP A 381 12.72 -14.90 16.84
N GLU A 382 13.10 -13.91 16.04
CA GLU A 382 12.54 -13.69 14.71
C GLU A 382 12.99 -14.77 13.71
N GLN A 383 14.24 -15.24 13.82
CA GLN A 383 14.75 -16.31 12.98
C GLN A 383 14.11 -17.66 13.33
N ALA A 384 13.96 -17.97 14.62
CA ALA A 384 13.26 -19.18 15.07
C ALA A 384 11.77 -19.16 14.62
N ARG A 385 11.12 -18.00 14.65
CA ARG A 385 9.75 -17.81 14.13
C ARG A 385 9.67 -18.12 12.65
N LEU A 386 10.62 -17.63 11.85
CA LEU A 386 10.65 -17.87 10.41
C LEU A 386 10.88 -19.36 10.11
N GLN A 387 11.73 -20.05 10.87
CA GLN A 387 11.95 -21.49 10.74
C GLN A 387 10.71 -22.32 11.13
N ASP A 388 9.97 -21.91 12.17
CA ASP A 388 8.71 -22.55 12.54
C ASP A 388 7.63 -22.32 11.47
N GLN A 389 7.57 -21.09 10.90
CA GLN A 389 6.69 -20.77 9.80
C GLN A 389 7.00 -21.62 8.56
N LEU A 390 8.25 -21.78 8.18
CA LEU A 390 8.66 -22.64 7.05
C LEU A 390 8.15 -24.08 7.20
N LYS A 391 8.19 -24.64 8.42
CA LYS A 391 7.71 -26.00 8.69
C LYS A 391 6.20 -26.18 8.53
N ARG A 392 5.40 -25.11 8.71
CA ARG A 392 3.93 -25.15 8.71
C ARG A 392 3.30 -24.57 7.48
N ASP A 393 4.05 -23.84 6.65
CA ASP A 393 3.56 -23.09 5.50
C ASP A 393 3.91 -23.81 4.19
N PRO A 394 2.94 -24.50 3.56
CA PRO A 394 3.20 -25.25 2.33
C PRO A 394 3.55 -24.35 1.14
N GLN A 395 3.13 -23.08 1.15
CA GLN A 395 3.53 -22.12 0.11
C GLN A 395 4.99 -21.74 0.24
N LEU A 396 5.49 -21.52 1.47
CA LEU A 396 6.93 -21.29 1.72
C LEU A 396 7.77 -22.53 1.37
N GLN A 397 7.32 -23.72 1.77
CA GLN A 397 8.01 -24.97 1.43
C GLN A 397 8.13 -25.14 -0.08
N ARG A 398 7.01 -24.96 -0.80
CA ARG A 398 7.00 -25.05 -2.27
C ARG A 398 7.90 -24.00 -2.92
N ALA A 399 7.94 -22.78 -2.39
CA ALA A 399 8.82 -21.73 -2.90
C ALA A 399 10.31 -22.09 -2.74
N VAL A 400 10.68 -22.64 -1.60
CA VAL A 400 12.06 -23.11 -1.34
C VAL A 400 12.43 -24.27 -2.27
N ASP A 401 11.54 -25.27 -2.45
CA ASP A 401 11.77 -26.41 -3.35
C ASP A 401 11.98 -25.97 -4.81
N LEU A 402 11.16 -25.00 -5.28
CA LEU A 402 11.30 -24.43 -6.62
C LEU A 402 12.64 -23.71 -6.79
N LEU A 403 13.05 -22.89 -5.82
CA LEU A 403 14.36 -22.20 -5.86
C LEU A 403 15.52 -23.19 -5.91
N LYS A 404 15.44 -24.29 -5.15
CA LYS A 404 16.43 -25.38 -5.21
C LYS A 404 16.45 -26.06 -6.60
N ALA A 405 15.30 -26.37 -7.18
CA ALA A 405 15.20 -26.95 -8.50
C ALA A 405 15.79 -26.05 -9.59
N MET A 406 15.43 -24.74 -9.57
CA MET A 406 15.98 -23.75 -10.51
C MET A 406 17.52 -23.66 -10.41
N LYS A 407 18.07 -23.71 -9.21
CA LYS A 407 19.52 -23.71 -9.00
C LYS A 407 20.21 -24.94 -9.58
N ILE A 408 19.60 -26.13 -9.48
CA ILE A 408 20.14 -27.36 -10.06
C ILE A 408 20.12 -27.25 -11.60
N MET A 409 19.03 -26.75 -12.18
CA MET A 409 18.89 -26.57 -13.63
C MET A 409 19.92 -25.57 -14.19
N ASP A 410 20.16 -24.44 -13.49
CA ASP A 410 21.18 -23.45 -13.92
C ASP A 410 22.60 -24.05 -13.96
N LYS A 411 22.91 -24.94 -13.02
CA LYS A 411 24.20 -25.66 -13.03
C LYS A 411 24.35 -26.65 -14.14
N THR A 412 23.26 -27.31 -14.56
CA THR A 412 23.29 -28.33 -15.62
C THR A 412 23.25 -27.72 -17.02
N THR A 413 22.71 -26.51 -17.17
CA THR A 413 22.62 -25.80 -18.46
C THR A 413 23.84 -24.94 -18.79
N ARG A 414 24.70 -24.64 -17.83
CA ARG A 414 26.00 -23.99 -18.12
C ARG A 414 26.96 -25.03 -18.69
N PRO A 415 27.44 -24.91 -19.96
CA PRO A 415 28.44 -25.80 -20.48
C PRO A 415 29.69 -25.80 -19.57
N ALA A 416 30.21 -26.99 -19.25
CA ALA A 416 31.48 -27.11 -18.57
C ALA A 416 32.50 -26.27 -19.33
N GLY A 417 33.16 -25.33 -18.66
CA GLY A 417 34.23 -24.53 -19.27
C GLY A 417 35.26 -25.46 -19.91
N PRO A 418 35.96 -25.02 -21.00
CA PRO A 418 36.96 -25.88 -21.65
C PRO A 418 37.93 -26.43 -20.63
N PRO A 419 38.29 -27.72 -20.75
CA PRO A 419 39.25 -28.34 -19.82
C PRO A 419 40.53 -27.54 -19.83
N SER A 420 41.00 -27.17 -18.64
CA SER A 420 42.30 -26.51 -18.47
C SER A 420 43.37 -27.37 -19.11
N THR A 421 43.97 -26.88 -20.21
CA THR A 421 45.11 -27.52 -20.86
C THR A 421 46.26 -27.66 -19.84
N PRO A 422 46.81 -28.86 -19.62
CA PRO A 422 47.94 -29.01 -18.73
C PRO A 422 49.11 -28.19 -19.29
N GLN A 423 49.63 -27.26 -18.51
CA GLN A 423 50.91 -26.61 -18.83
C GLN A 423 52.01 -27.68 -18.78
N VAL A 424 52.46 -28.10 -19.96
CA VAL A 424 53.69 -28.92 -20.07
C VAL A 424 54.84 -28.02 -19.69
N SER A 425 55.44 -28.28 -18.51
CA SER A 425 56.69 -27.70 -18.09
C SER A 425 57.80 -28.34 -18.93
N VAL A 426 58.33 -27.58 -19.89
CA VAL A 426 59.58 -27.93 -20.57
C VAL A 426 60.71 -27.51 -19.66
N ARG A 427 61.49 -28.53 -19.21
CA ARG A 427 62.80 -28.35 -18.55
C ARG A 427 63.88 -28.13 -19.58
#